data_1c677f6fec18f513db26252f8e873842
#
_entry.id   1c677f6fec18f513db26252f8e873842
#
_cell.length_a   1.000
_cell.length_b   1.000
_cell.length_c   1.000
_cell.angle_alpha   90.00
_cell.angle_beta   90.00
_cell.angle_gamma   90.00
#
_symmetry.space_group_name_H-M   'P 1'
#
loop_
_entity.id
_entity.type
_entity.pdbx_description
1 polymer ?
#
loop_
_entity_poly.entity_id
_entity_poly.type
_entity_poly.pdbx_seq_one_letter_code
_entity_poly.pdbx_strand_id
1 'polypeptide(L)'
;MPIDPVDQGMIDAERDASPQQYQQRASGEIERVVSASTVSSSSSSSSNRRRSNSLAQPYNTISRISTQRDLERHPTALSRIATARSQHNATVGGGMRSRTSSRASRHPLPAFGAGKPFPPPLPEQEEYVVEFDGPDDPMHSQNWPLKKKLITAAVLGFTTMTSAFTSSIFSAATQIVAKEYNVGTEVGLLGTTFYVLGFAFGPSLWAPLSELRGRRLPLLISMFGFSVFSIGCATGKDIQTILLCRFFSGFFGACPLAVVAAVFSDMFDNRTRGTAITLFSMAVFTGPLLAPFIGGFIVESHLGWRWTEYLPTIMGFTALILDCIFLEETYPPVILIEKAADLRRRTKNWGIHAKQEEIEVDFKELVQKNFSRPLRLLFTEPIILLLSIYMSFIYGLLYLFLTAYPLVFVGVHGFNMGESGLAFFGMICGQLIAGASVIAQQPWYLRKLAANNGIPIPEWRLPNVMAGGVSFAIGIFWFGWTGYTRSVHWIVPALSGLFTGFGLMSIFLQSLNYLVDAYLMFAASAIAGNTFLRSLCGAGFPLFARQMFDGMGIQYAATLLGCVAAVLAPIPFIFYKYGAKIRQRSNYAPTGPPMGAASSSEEEEKENNNNEALASVVARRDSVASNANKETV
;
A
#
# COMPACT_ATOMS: atom_id res chain seq x y z
N MET A 1 -11.46 -4.53 24.11
CA MET A 1 -12.55 -5.04 23.24
C MET A 1 -12.11 -6.40 22.73
N PRO A 2 -12.95 -7.42 22.73
CA PRO A 2 -12.57 -8.72 22.16
C PRO A 2 -12.30 -8.56 20.66
N ILE A 3 -11.32 -9.32 20.17
CA ILE A 3 -10.97 -9.39 18.76
C ILE A 3 -12.13 -10.08 18.03
N ASP A 4 -12.42 -9.64 16.81
CA ASP A 4 -13.42 -10.29 15.95
C ASP A 4 -13.03 -11.77 15.74
N PRO A 5 -13.97 -12.73 15.85
CA PRO A 5 -13.66 -14.15 15.63
C PRO A 5 -12.96 -14.45 14.30
N VAL A 6 -13.19 -13.63 13.27
CA VAL A 6 -12.52 -13.75 11.97
C VAL A 6 -11.07 -13.26 12.05
N ASP A 7 -10.84 -12.16 12.76
CA ASP A 7 -9.48 -11.64 12.98
C ASP A 7 -8.69 -12.59 13.88
N GLN A 8 -9.34 -13.21 14.87
CA GLN A 8 -8.74 -14.24 15.71
C GLN A 8 -8.36 -15.48 14.88
N GLY A 9 -9.25 -15.95 14.02
CA GLY A 9 -8.96 -17.09 13.15
C GLY A 9 -7.81 -16.84 12.17
N MET A 10 -7.57 -15.59 11.75
CA MET A 10 -6.43 -15.21 10.93
C MET A 10 -5.13 -15.16 11.72
N ILE A 11 -5.18 -14.65 12.95
CA ILE A 11 -4.03 -14.62 13.88
C ILE A 11 -3.63 -16.05 14.25
N ASP A 12 -4.61 -16.90 14.51
CA ASP A 12 -4.38 -18.32 14.86
C ASP A 12 -3.84 -19.08 13.64
N ALA A 13 -4.37 -18.84 12.44
CA ALA A 13 -3.86 -19.43 11.20
C ALA A 13 -2.42 -19.00 10.89
N GLU A 14 -2.00 -17.80 11.28
CA GLU A 14 -0.62 -17.32 11.11
C GLU A 14 0.31 -17.85 12.20
N ARG A 15 -0.19 -18.09 13.41
CA ARG A 15 0.56 -18.77 14.48
C ARG A 15 0.76 -20.25 14.15
N ASP A 16 -0.26 -20.91 13.61
CA ASP A 16 -0.22 -22.33 13.25
C ASP A 16 0.52 -22.59 11.93
N ALA A 17 0.61 -21.59 11.05
CA ALA A 17 1.42 -21.61 9.84
C ALA A 17 2.91 -21.40 10.16
N SER A 18 3.46 -22.22 11.05
CA SER A 18 4.90 -22.31 11.20
C SER A 18 5.52 -22.81 9.89
N PRO A 19 6.68 -22.28 9.46
CA PRO A 19 7.35 -22.72 8.22
C PRO A 19 7.58 -24.22 8.13
N GLN A 20 7.64 -24.91 9.25
CA GLN A 20 7.79 -26.36 9.33
C GLN A 20 6.54 -27.14 8.89
N GLN A 21 5.32 -26.65 9.15
CA GLN A 21 4.12 -27.33 8.67
C GLN A 21 3.92 -27.17 7.16
N TYR A 22 4.38 -26.04 6.59
CA TYR A 22 4.41 -25.85 5.14
C TYR A 22 5.45 -26.74 4.46
N GLN A 23 6.62 -26.91 5.07
CA GLN A 23 7.65 -27.84 4.57
C GLN A 23 7.22 -29.30 4.70
N GLN A 24 6.55 -29.69 5.78
CA GLN A 24 6.02 -31.04 5.95
C GLN A 24 4.85 -31.37 5.02
N ARG A 25 3.97 -30.40 4.72
CA ARG A 25 2.93 -30.59 3.70
C ARG A 25 3.52 -30.66 2.29
N ALA A 26 4.47 -29.79 1.98
CA ALA A 26 5.18 -29.83 0.70
C ALA A 26 5.99 -31.11 0.54
N SER A 27 6.70 -31.58 1.57
CA SER A 27 7.43 -32.85 1.53
C SER A 27 6.50 -34.07 1.48
N GLY A 28 5.36 -34.05 2.16
CA GLY A 28 4.36 -35.11 2.08
C GLY A 28 3.67 -35.21 0.71
N GLU A 29 3.47 -34.10 0.03
CA GLU A 29 3.00 -34.06 -1.36
C GLU A 29 4.11 -34.53 -2.34
N ILE A 30 5.37 -34.19 -2.07
CA ILE A 30 6.54 -34.65 -2.84
C ILE A 30 6.69 -36.18 -2.71
N GLU A 31 6.54 -36.75 -1.51
CA GLU A 31 6.59 -38.23 -1.33
C GLU A 31 5.44 -38.94 -2.04
N ARG A 32 4.23 -38.37 -2.05
CA ARG A 32 3.11 -38.93 -2.80
C ARG A 32 3.30 -38.88 -4.32
N VAL A 33 3.91 -37.82 -4.82
CA VAL A 33 4.21 -37.66 -6.25
C VAL A 33 5.37 -38.54 -6.67
N VAL A 34 6.40 -38.70 -5.83
CA VAL A 34 7.53 -39.59 -6.08
C VAL A 34 7.09 -41.07 -6.00
N SER A 35 6.23 -41.43 -5.05
CA SER A 35 5.68 -42.80 -4.99
C SER A 35 4.73 -43.11 -6.16
N ALA A 36 3.99 -42.17 -6.67
CA ALA A 36 3.16 -42.36 -7.86
C ALA A 36 3.97 -42.47 -9.16
N SER A 37 5.14 -41.81 -9.26
CA SER A 37 6.01 -41.90 -10.44
C SER A 37 6.87 -43.17 -10.48
N THR A 38 7.18 -43.79 -9.32
CA THR A 38 7.94 -45.04 -9.26
C THR A 38 7.09 -46.29 -9.53
N VAL A 39 5.78 -46.24 -9.35
CA VAL A 39 4.88 -47.35 -9.65
C VAL A 39 4.54 -47.45 -11.15
N SER A 40 4.75 -46.41 -11.94
CA SER A 40 4.46 -46.43 -13.39
C SER A 40 5.63 -46.84 -14.31
N SER A 41 6.81 -47.23 -13.74
CA SER A 41 7.98 -47.57 -14.54
C SER A 41 8.37 -49.07 -14.57
N SER A 42 7.49 -49.96 -14.12
CA SER A 42 7.75 -51.42 -14.20
C SER A 42 6.56 -52.13 -14.82
N SER A 43 6.44 -52.14 -16.15
CA SER A 43 6.06 -53.33 -16.92
C SER A 43 6.00 -53.05 -18.43
N SER A 44 6.74 -53.87 -19.08
CA SER A 44 6.55 -54.56 -20.35
C SER A 44 7.11 -53.99 -21.63
N SER A 45 8.03 -54.76 -22.08
CA SER A 45 8.64 -54.91 -23.40
C SER A 45 7.63 -55.23 -24.53
N SER A 46 8.06 -54.80 -25.73
CA SER A 46 7.77 -55.36 -27.05
C SER A 46 6.46 -54.92 -27.77
N SER A 47 6.58 -54.24 -28.79
CA SER A 47 6.52 -54.56 -30.22
C SER A 47 6.08 -53.41 -31.13
N ASN A 48 6.84 -53.28 -32.20
CA ASN A 48 6.60 -52.53 -33.44
C ASN A 48 5.17 -52.26 -33.89
N ARG A 49 4.85 -51.01 -34.28
CA ARG A 49 4.55 -50.55 -35.67
C ARG A 49 3.95 -49.15 -35.80
N ARG A 50 4.68 -48.39 -36.62
CA ARG A 50 4.23 -47.36 -37.58
C ARG A 50 3.16 -46.32 -37.26
N ARG A 51 3.65 -45.07 -37.28
CA ARG A 51 3.10 -43.84 -37.91
C ARG A 51 1.62 -43.47 -37.72
N SER A 52 1.40 -42.38 -37.02
CA SER A 52 0.78 -41.18 -37.62
C SER A 52 0.96 -39.99 -36.66
N ASN A 53 1.21 -38.82 -37.25
CA ASN A 53 1.40 -37.53 -36.63
C ASN A 53 0.16 -37.08 -35.83
N SER A 54 0.34 -36.74 -34.56
CA SER A 54 -0.39 -35.65 -33.95
C SER A 54 0.47 -35.10 -32.82
N LEU A 55 0.83 -33.85 -32.96
CA LEU A 55 1.52 -33.01 -31.99
C LEU A 55 0.62 -32.83 -30.75
N ALA A 56 0.93 -33.55 -29.69
CA ALA A 56 0.53 -33.19 -28.34
C ALA A 56 1.77 -33.33 -27.46
N GLN A 57 2.41 -32.23 -27.19
CA GLN A 57 3.51 -32.19 -26.23
C GLN A 57 2.94 -32.23 -24.80
N PRO A 58 3.58 -32.94 -23.88
CA PRO A 58 3.21 -32.92 -22.47
C PRO A 58 3.79 -31.68 -21.80
N TYR A 59 3.05 -30.58 -21.83
CA TYR A 59 3.49 -29.29 -21.27
C TYR A 59 3.41 -29.20 -19.74
N ASN A 60 2.81 -30.16 -19.04
CA ASN A 60 2.47 -29.97 -17.62
C ASN A 60 3.49 -30.45 -16.59
N THR A 61 4.50 -31.21 -16.98
CA THR A 61 5.47 -31.75 -16.01
C THR A 61 6.71 -30.89 -15.81
N ILE A 62 7.12 -30.12 -16.82
CA ILE A 62 8.35 -29.31 -16.75
C ILE A 62 8.13 -28.01 -15.97
N SER A 63 6.96 -27.40 -16.08
CA SER A 63 6.64 -26.15 -15.36
C SER A 63 6.49 -26.36 -13.84
N ARG A 64 5.92 -27.50 -13.42
CA ARG A 64 5.83 -27.84 -11.98
C ARG A 64 7.19 -28.10 -11.34
N ILE A 65 8.11 -28.73 -12.05
CA ILE A 65 9.47 -29.03 -11.55
C ILE A 65 10.32 -27.75 -11.45
N SER A 66 10.23 -26.84 -12.41
CA SER A 66 10.94 -25.56 -12.35
C SER A 66 10.40 -24.64 -11.25
N THR A 67 9.08 -24.56 -11.09
CA THR A 67 8.43 -23.80 -10.03
C THR A 67 8.80 -24.31 -8.64
N GLN A 68 8.91 -25.61 -8.47
CA GLN A 68 9.30 -26.25 -7.22
C GLN A 68 10.78 -26.00 -6.89
N ARG A 69 11.70 -26.07 -7.88
CA ARG A 69 13.11 -25.72 -7.71
C ARG A 69 13.34 -24.25 -7.40
N ASP A 70 12.54 -23.35 -7.98
CA ASP A 70 12.63 -21.93 -7.69
C ASP A 70 12.01 -21.57 -6.33
N LEU A 71 11.02 -22.32 -5.86
CA LEU A 71 10.46 -22.21 -4.53
C LEU A 71 11.44 -22.72 -3.45
N GLU A 72 12.18 -23.80 -3.71
CA GLU A 72 13.25 -24.29 -2.83
C GLU A 72 14.44 -23.34 -2.78
N ARG A 73 14.77 -22.64 -3.89
CA ARG A 73 15.83 -21.62 -3.92
C ARG A 73 15.47 -20.30 -3.25
N HIS A 74 14.17 -20.02 -3.09
CA HIS A 74 13.69 -18.77 -2.49
C HIS A 74 12.54 -19.03 -1.50
N PRO A 75 12.84 -19.49 -0.27
CA PRO A 75 11.83 -19.69 0.77
C PRO A 75 11.02 -18.42 1.07
N THR A 76 11.58 -17.24 0.80
CA THR A 76 10.88 -15.95 0.84
C THR A 76 9.75 -15.81 -0.19
N ALA A 77 9.78 -16.55 -1.31
CA ALA A 77 8.70 -16.53 -2.29
C ALA A 77 7.44 -17.23 -1.75
N LEU A 78 7.61 -18.36 -1.04
CA LEU A 78 6.49 -19.06 -0.38
C LEU A 78 5.86 -18.22 0.73
N SER A 79 6.69 -17.60 1.57
CA SER A 79 6.18 -16.68 2.61
C SER A 79 5.45 -15.48 2.03
N ARG A 80 5.84 -15.00 0.84
CA ARG A 80 5.17 -13.91 0.13
C ARG A 80 3.86 -14.32 -0.51
N ILE A 81 3.79 -15.50 -1.09
CA ILE A 81 2.53 -16.06 -1.60
C ILE A 81 1.56 -16.25 -0.44
N ALA A 82 2.02 -16.75 0.70
CA ALA A 82 1.24 -16.86 1.92
C ALA A 82 0.83 -15.48 2.45
N THR A 83 1.76 -14.50 2.49
CA THR A 83 1.47 -13.13 2.93
C THR A 83 0.55 -12.40 1.96
N ALA A 84 0.74 -12.54 0.64
CA ALA A 84 -0.15 -11.95 -0.36
C ALA A 84 -1.56 -12.60 -0.29
N ARG A 85 -1.64 -13.90 -0.09
CA ARG A 85 -2.90 -14.63 0.11
C ARG A 85 -3.60 -14.20 1.40
N SER A 86 -2.84 -14.00 2.46
CA SER A 86 -3.28 -13.53 3.76
C SER A 86 -3.70 -12.06 3.72
N GLN A 87 -2.96 -11.18 3.04
CA GLN A 87 -3.33 -9.79 2.79
C GLN A 87 -4.60 -9.70 1.94
N HIS A 88 -4.72 -10.52 0.91
CA HIS A 88 -5.93 -10.60 0.11
C HIS A 88 -7.13 -11.01 0.97
N ASN A 89 -7.00 -12.08 1.75
CA ASN A 89 -8.05 -12.51 2.69
C ASN A 89 -8.34 -11.47 3.78
N ALA A 90 -7.34 -10.69 4.22
CA ALA A 90 -7.50 -9.63 5.20
C ALA A 90 -8.22 -8.41 4.64
N THR A 91 -7.93 -8.03 3.41
CA THR A 91 -8.47 -6.81 2.78
C THR A 91 -9.85 -7.05 2.17
N VAL A 92 -10.01 -8.17 1.48
CA VAL A 92 -11.29 -8.56 0.85
C VAL A 92 -12.25 -9.20 1.86
N GLY A 93 -11.75 -9.50 3.05
CA GLY A 93 -12.53 -10.01 4.17
C GLY A 93 -12.39 -11.52 4.37
N GLY A 94 -11.86 -11.95 5.52
CA GLY A 94 -11.91 -13.36 5.98
C GLY A 94 -13.33 -13.88 6.24
N GLY A 95 -14.37 -13.16 5.82
CA GLY A 95 -15.75 -13.59 5.73
C GLY A 95 -16.16 -14.04 4.33
N MET A 96 -15.19 -14.09 3.39
CA MET A 96 -15.44 -14.70 2.09
C MET A 96 -15.61 -16.20 2.27
N ARG A 97 -16.84 -16.59 2.28
CA ARG A 97 -17.21 -18.01 2.28
C ARG A 97 -17.08 -18.51 0.86
N SER A 98 -16.40 -19.64 0.68
CA SER A 98 -16.42 -20.34 -0.60
C SER A 98 -17.87 -20.46 -1.08
N ARG A 99 -18.12 -20.16 -2.32
CA ARG A 99 -19.44 -20.21 -2.98
C ARG A 99 -20.16 -21.52 -2.73
N THR A 100 -19.38 -22.58 -2.45
CA THR A 100 -19.86 -23.94 -2.21
C THR A 100 -20.36 -24.20 -0.79
N SER A 101 -20.02 -23.38 0.24
CA SER A 101 -20.23 -23.84 1.61
C SER A 101 -21.31 -23.12 2.43
N SER A 102 -21.83 -21.95 2.02
CA SER A 102 -22.59 -21.21 3.03
C SER A 102 -23.94 -20.63 2.67
N ARG A 103 -24.21 -20.33 1.40
CA ARG A 103 -25.50 -19.78 1.02
C ARG A 103 -26.47 -20.85 0.52
N ALA A 104 -25.95 -22.01 0.12
CA ALA A 104 -26.75 -23.18 -0.24
C ALA A 104 -27.68 -23.69 0.89
N SER A 105 -27.35 -23.34 2.16
CA SER A 105 -28.17 -23.77 3.32
C SER A 105 -29.31 -22.84 3.69
N ARG A 106 -29.40 -21.60 3.15
CA ARG A 106 -30.41 -20.62 3.55
C ARG A 106 -31.54 -20.38 2.56
N HIS A 107 -31.32 -20.64 1.29
CA HIS A 107 -32.37 -20.56 0.29
C HIS A 107 -32.37 -21.84 -0.56
N PRO A 108 -33.51 -22.50 -0.76
CA PRO A 108 -33.60 -23.63 -1.66
C PRO A 108 -33.19 -23.16 -3.07
N LEU A 109 -32.39 -23.98 -3.77
CA LEU A 109 -32.00 -23.71 -5.15
C LEU A 109 -33.27 -23.53 -6.00
N PRO A 110 -33.35 -22.50 -6.86
CA PRO A 110 -34.44 -22.38 -7.80
C PRO A 110 -34.48 -23.61 -8.71
N ALA A 111 -35.64 -24.05 -9.12
CA ALA A 111 -35.79 -25.18 -10.04
C ALA A 111 -34.97 -24.97 -11.31
N PHE A 112 -34.28 -26.02 -11.78
CA PHE A 112 -33.49 -25.97 -13.02
C PHE A 112 -34.33 -25.68 -14.28
N GLY A 113 -35.62 -25.91 -14.18
CA GLY A 113 -36.61 -25.64 -15.21
C GLY A 113 -37.08 -26.88 -15.99
N ALA A 114 -38.29 -26.87 -16.49
CA ALA A 114 -38.91 -27.96 -17.26
C ALA A 114 -38.90 -29.35 -16.58
N GLY A 115 -38.85 -29.41 -15.23
CA GLY A 115 -38.77 -30.65 -14.48
C GLY A 115 -37.43 -31.41 -14.61
N LYS A 116 -36.40 -30.79 -15.19
CA LYS A 116 -35.08 -31.43 -15.36
C LYS A 116 -34.32 -31.45 -14.07
N PRO A 117 -33.60 -32.58 -13.76
CA PRO A 117 -32.69 -32.63 -12.62
C PRO A 117 -31.48 -31.71 -12.85
N PHE A 118 -30.86 -31.24 -11.79
CA PHE A 118 -29.59 -30.53 -11.87
C PHE A 118 -28.52 -31.46 -12.48
N PRO A 119 -27.64 -30.91 -13.37
CA PRO A 119 -26.51 -31.68 -13.86
C PRO A 119 -25.58 -32.08 -12.69
N PRO A 120 -24.86 -33.21 -12.82
CA PRO A 120 -23.91 -33.62 -11.80
C PRO A 120 -22.85 -32.56 -11.59
N PRO A 121 -22.33 -32.39 -10.37
CA PRO A 121 -21.23 -31.47 -10.11
C PRO A 121 -19.99 -31.89 -10.95
N LEU A 122 -19.19 -30.89 -11.34
CA LEU A 122 -17.93 -31.16 -12.05
C LEU A 122 -17.02 -32.05 -11.19
N PRO A 123 -16.36 -33.06 -11.76
CA PRO A 123 -15.66 -34.10 -10.99
C PRO A 123 -14.51 -33.60 -10.13
N GLU A 124 -13.76 -32.60 -10.56
CA GLU A 124 -12.68 -31.99 -9.78
C GLU A 124 -12.59 -30.50 -10.06
N GLN A 125 -12.91 -29.65 -9.06
CA GLN A 125 -12.89 -28.19 -9.23
C GLN A 125 -11.48 -27.63 -9.44
N GLU A 126 -10.45 -28.25 -8.86
CA GLU A 126 -9.06 -27.81 -8.98
C GLU A 126 -8.50 -27.92 -10.41
N GLU A 127 -8.98 -28.88 -11.22
CA GLU A 127 -8.55 -29.05 -12.61
C GLU A 127 -9.04 -27.91 -13.53
N TYR A 128 -10.09 -27.19 -13.14
CA TYR A 128 -10.69 -26.11 -13.91
C TYR A 128 -10.22 -24.72 -13.48
N VAL A 129 -9.36 -24.61 -12.48
CA VAL A 129 -8.82 -23.35 -11.99
C VAL A 129 -7.68 -22.88 -12.90
N VAL A 130 -7.83 -21.67 -13.44
CA VAL A 130 -6.81 -21.05 -14.30
C VAL A 130 -5.69 -20.45 -13.46
N GLU A 131 -4.44 -20.76 -13.80
CA GLU A 131 -3.23 -20.23 -13.21
C GLU A 131 -2.33 -19.56 -14.29
N PHE A 132 -1.27 -18.90 -13.85
CA PHE A 132 -0.22 -18.40 -14.76
C PHE A 132 0.64 -19.56 -15.27
N ASP A 133 1.17 -19.41 -16.50
CA ASP A 133 1.98 -20.45 -17.17
C ASP A 133 3.43 -20.51 -16.65
N GLY A 134 3.64 -20.14 -15.39
CA GLY A 134 4.93 -20.15 -14.69
C GLY A 134 5.38 -18.74 -14.25
N PRO A 135 6.59 -18.64 -13.65
CA PRO A 135 7.08 -17.38 -13.12
C PRO A 135 7.36 -16.33 -14.20
N ASP A 136 7.61 -16.75 -15.44
CA ASP A 136 7.97 -15.87 -16.58
C ASP A 136 6.78 -15.57 -17.51
N ASP A 137 5.53 -15.88 -17.09
CA ASP A 137 4.33 -15.62 -17.89
C ASP A 137 4.25 -14.11 -18.26
N PRO A 138 4.21 -13.77 -19.56
CA PRO A 138 4.15 -12.38 -20.02
C PRO A 138 2.88 -11.65 -19.61
N MET A 139 1.80 -12.37 -19.22
CA MET A 139 0.58 -11.77 -18.69
C MET A 139 0.77 -11.23 -17.27
N HIS A 140 1.76 -11.73 -16.54
CA HIS A 140 2.04 -11.25 -15.19
C HIS A 140 2.70 -9.86 -15.23
N SER A 141 2.14 -8.88 -14.53
CA SER A 141 2.62 -7.49 -14.54
C SER A 141 4.08 -7.32 -14.13
N GLN A 142 4.63 -8.22 -13.28
CA GLN A 142 6.03 -8.21 -12.87
C GLN A 142 7.00 -8.59 -14.00
N ASN A 143 6.53 -9.24 -15.05
CA ASN A 143 7.35 -9.67 -16.19
C ASN A 143 7.31 -8.68 -17.35
N TRP A 144 6.59 -7.57 -17.22
CA TRP A 144 6.54 -6.54 -18.25
C TRP A 144 7.92 -5.94 -18.51
N PRO A 145 8.23 -5.59 -19.77
CA PRO A 145 9.47 -4.94 -20.13
C PRO A 145 9.61 -3.61 -19.38
N LEU A 146 10.82 -3.27 -18.97
CA LEU A 146 11.12 -2.07 -18.17
C LEU A 146 10.54 -0.78 -18.78
N LYS A 147 10.59 -0.64 -20.11
CA LYS A 147 10.01 0.51 -20.82
C LYS A 147 8.51 0.65 -20.53
N LYS A 148 7.74 -0.44 -20.58
CA LYS A 148 6.30 -0.44 -20.29
C LYS A 148 6.05 -0.06 -18.84
N LYS A 149 6.81 -0.64 -17.89
CA LYS A 149 6.72 -0.30 -16.46
C LYS A 149 6.99 1.17 -16.20
N LEU A 150 8.03 1.75 -16.81
CA LEU A 150 8.38 3.15 -16.63
C LEU A 150 7.33 4.09 -17.22
N ILE A 151 6.77 3.79 -18.39
CA ILE A 151 5.69 4.58 -19.00
C ILE A 151 4.46 4.55 -18.09
N THR A 152 4.01 3.36 -17.67
CA THR A 152 2.87 3.22 -16.75
C THR A 152 3.13 3.95 -15.43
N ALA A 153 4.33 3.83 -14.87
CA ALA A 153 4.71 4.53 -13.64
C ALA A 153 4.70 6.06 -13.80
N ALA A 154 5.17 6.59 -14.94
CA ALA A 154 5.15 8.02 -15.23
C ALA A 154 3.71 8.55 -15.36
N VAL A 155 2.86 7.83 -16.09
CA VAL A 155 1.44 8.18 -16.25
C VAL A 155 0.72 8.18 -14.91
N LEU A 156 0.87 7.14 -14.12
CA LEU A 156 0.26 7.04 -12.78
C LEU A 156 0.84 8.08 -11.80
N GLY A 157 2.13 8.39 -11.92
CA GLY A 157 2.77 9.48 -11.19
C GLY A 157 2.14 10.83 -11.52
N PHE A 158 1.90 11.11 -12.80
CA PHE A 158 1.21 12.33 -13.26
C PHE A 158 -0.23 12.38 -12.77
N THR A 159 -0.98 11.28 -12.88
CA THR A 159 -2.36 11.13 -12.40
C THR A 159 -2.46 11.45 -10.90
N THR A 160 -1.57 10.89 -10.09
CA THR A 160 -1.56 11.11 -8.64
C THR A 160 -1.08 12.50 -8.27
N MET A 161 -0.06 13.01 -9.00
CA MET A 161 0.43 14.37 -8.82
C MET A 161 -0.68 15.39 -9.13
N THR A 162 -1.48 15.18 -10.18
CA THR A 162 -2.63 16.03 -10.53
C THR A 162 -3.62 16.14 -9.37
N SER A 163 -4.00 15.01 -8.79
CA SER A 163 -4.89 15.00 -7.62
C SER A 163 -4.28 15.71 -6.41
N ALA A 164 -3.01 15.45 -6.10
CA ALA A 164 -2.32 16.07 -4.99
C ALA A 164 -2.10 17.60 -5.21
N PHE A 165 -1.78 18.02 -6.42
CA PHE A 165 -1.66 19.42 -6.84
C PHE A 165 -2.97 20.20 -6.63
N THR A 166 -4.09 19.62 -7.04
CA THR A 166 -5.43 20.22 -6.91
C THR A 166 -5.81 20.49 -5.46
N SER A 167 -5.29 19.70 -4.51
CA SER A 167 -5.59 19.89 -3.10
C SER A 167 -5.14 21.25 -2.56
N SER A 168 -4.09 21.82 -3.14
CA SER A 168 -3.43 23.01 -2.61
C SER A 168 -3.54 24.25 -3.49
N ILE A 169 -3.80 24.12 -4.79
CA ILE A 169 -3.81 25.26 -5.72
C ILE A 169 -4.88 26.29 -5.36
N PHE A 170 -6.01 25.86 -4.82
CA PHE A 170 -7.11 26.73 -4.40
C PHE A 170 -6.72 27.67 -3.25
N SER A 171 -5.68 27.33 -2.47
CA SER A 171 -5.23 28.18 -1.36
C SER A 171 -4.85 29.60 -1.81
N ALA A 172 -4.30 29.76 -3.03
CA ALA A 172 -3.96 31.05 -3.61
C ALA A 172 -5.22 31.87 -3.95
N ALA A 173 -6.33 31.23 -4.27
CA ALA A 173 -7.60 31.88 -4.63
C ALA A 173 -8.47 32.26 -3.42
N THR A 174 -8.18 31.74 -2.22
CA THR A 174 -9.03 31.80 -1.03
C THR A 174 -9.53 33.24 -0.73
N GLN A 175 -8.64 34.22 -0.71
CA GLN A 175 -9.02 35.63 -0.37
C GLN A 175 -9.90 36.26 -1.43
N ILE A 176 -9.65 35.99 -2.71
CA ILE A 176 -10.41 36.54 -3.83
C ILE A 176 -11.80 35.92 -3.88
N VAL A 177 -11.90 34.60 -3.70
CA VAL A 177 -13.18 33.89 -3.62
C VAL A 177 -14.01 34.40 -2.44
N ALA A 178 -13.41 34.55 -1.25
CA ALA A 178 -14.10 35.12 -0.09
C ALA A 178 -14.67 36.52 -0.36
N LYS A 179 -13.91 37.36 -1.04
CA LYS A 179 -14.33 38.70 -1.42
C LYS A 179 -15.41 38.70 -2.51
N GLU A 180 -15.29 37.87 -3.55
CA GLU A 180 -16.25 37.79 -4.67
C GLU A 180 -17.63 37.32 -4.19
N TYR A 181 -17.68 36.35 -3.28
CA TYR A 181 -18.94 35.81 -2.74
C TYR A 181 -19.39 36.47 -1.43
N ASN A 182 -18.73 37.55 -0.98
CA ASN A 182 -19.03 38.30 0.25
C ASN A 182 -19.13 37.40 1.50
N VAL A 183 -18.18 36.44 1.64
CA VAL A 183 -18.09 35.53 2.78
C VAL A 183 -16.80 35.77 3.56
N GLY A 184 -16.73 35.27 4.81
CA GLY A 184 -15.50 35.34 5.61
C GLY A 184 -14.36 34.53 4.97
N THR A 185 -13.12 34.91 5.27
CA THR A 185 -11.93 34.18 4.76
C THR A 185 -11.91 32.73 5.21
N GLU A 186 -12.45 32.44 6.41
CA GLU A 186 -12.59 31.09 6.94
C GLU A 186 -13.48 30.21 6.03
N VAL A 187 -14.57 30.79 5.50
CA VAL A 187 -15.45 30.10 4.54
C VAL A 187 -14.70 29.85 3.22
N GLY A 188 -13.88 30.80 2.78
CA GLY A 188 -13.00 30.58 1.62
C GLY A 188 -12.02 29.45 1.82
N LEU A 189 -11.42 29.30 3.02
CA LEU A 189 -10.51 28.21 3.37
C LEU A 189 -11.20 26.84 3.34
N LEU A 190 -12.52 26.76 3.57
CA LEU A 190 -13.28 25.52 3.45
C LEU A 190 -13.12 24.86 2.07
N GLY A 191 -12.83 25.62 1.01
CA GLY A 191 -12.57 25.07 -0.31
C GLY A 191 -11.39 24.08 -0.33
N THR A 192 -10.30 24.39 0.36
CA THR A 192 -9.17 23.47 0.56
C THR A 192 -9.53 22.37 1.56
N THR A 193 -10.17 22.73 2.67
CA THR A 193 -10.61 21.79 3.72
C THR A 193 -11.52 20.69 3.18
N PHE A 194 -12.57 21.02 2.41
CA PHE A 194 -13.50 20.03 1.87
C PHE A 194 -12.84 19.09 0.87
N TYR A 195 -11.89 19.61 0.07
CA TYR A 195 -11.11 18.75 -0.83
C TYR A 195 -10.30 17.71 -0.04
N VAL A 196 -9.55 18.14 0.98
CA VAL A 196 -8.73 17.24 1.82
C VAL A 196 -9.62 16.32 2.67
N LEU A 197 -10.82 16.78 3.05
CA LEU A 197 -11.82 15.92 3.70
C LEU A 197 -12.28 14.79 2.75
N GLY A 198 -12.41 15.06 1.45
CA GLY A 198 -12.64 14.03 0.43
C GLY A 198 -11.56 12.94 0.46
N PHE A 199 -10.30 13.30 0.71
CA PHE A 199 -9.21 12.33 0.88
C PHE A 199 -9.36 11.42 2.11
N ALA A 200 -10.09 11.85 3.15
CA ALA A 200 -10.34 11.02 4.32
C ALA A 200 -11.29 9.85 4.02
N PHE A 201 -12.32 10.10 3.21
CA PHE A 201 -13.37 9.13 2.92
C PHE A 201 -13.12 8.30 1.67
N GLY A 202 -12.43 8.86 0.66
CA GLY A 202 -12.22 8.21 -0.63
C GLY A 202 -11.58 6.82 -0.55
N PRO A 203 -10.46 6.63 0.18
CA PRO A 203 -9.77 5.35 0.24
C PRO A 203 -10.65 4.21 0.77
N SER A 204 -11.63 4.49 1.65
CA SER A 204 -12.55 3.49 2.20
C SER A 204 -13.41 2.81 1.13
N LEU A 205 -13.67 3.50 0.01
CA LEU A 205 -14.39 2.96 -1.14
C LEU A 205 -13.43 2.45 -2.22
N TRP A 206 -12.43 3.27 -2.58
CA TRP A 206 -11.60 3.00 -3.76
C TRP A 206 -10.62 1.84 -3.56
N ALA A 207 -10.05 1.67 -2.37
CA ALA A 207 -9.13 0.57 -2.12
C ALA A 207 -9.81 -0.80 -2.27
N PRO A 208 -10.95 -1.09 -1.59
CA PRO A 208 -11.66 -2.34 -1.76
C PRO A 208 -12.16 -2.56 -3.20
N LEU A 209 -12.66 -1.50 -3.84
CA LEU A 209 -13.13 -1.60 -5.22
C LEU A 209 -12.00 -2.01 -6.18
N SER A 210 -10.78 -1.50 -5.94
CA SER A 210 -9.60 -1.83 -6.75
C SER A 210 -9.13 -3.29 -6.58
N GLU A 211 -9.42 -3.91 -5.45
CA GLU A 211 -9.12 -5.33 -5.21
C GLU A 211 -10.18 -6.26 -5.79
N LEU A 212 -11.43 -5.79 -5.88
CA LEU A 212 -12.51 -6.56 -6.45
C LEU A 212 -12.57 -6.53 -7.98
N ARG A 213 -12.37 -5.35 -8.54
CA ARG A 213 -12.57 -5.08 -9.99
C ARG A 213 -11.29 -4.80 -10.75
N GLY A 214 -10.13 -4.98 -10.10
CA GLY A 214 -8.84 -4.60 -10.67
C GLY A 214 -8.49 -3.14 -10.44
N ARG A 215 -7.27 -2.77 -10.80
CA ARG A 215 -6.73 -1.43 -10.56
C ARG A 215 -7.18 -0.40 -11.60
N ARG A 216 -7.30 -0.84 -12.85
CA ARG A 216 -7.59 0.03 -14.00
C ARG A 216 -8.95 0.72 -13.89
N LEU A 217 -10.01 -0.04 -13.69
CA LEU A 217 -11.38 0.48 -13.73
C LEU A 217 -11.65 1.56 -12.67
N PRO A 218 -11.31 1.38 -11.37
CA PRO A 218 -11.49 2.42 -10.36
C PRO A 218 -10.70 3.69 -10.67
N LEU A 219 -9.47 3.60 -11.20
CA LEU A 219 -8.67 4.74 -11.59
C LEU A 219 -9.33 5.56 -12.70
N LEU A 220 -9.86 4.90 -13.75
CA LEU A 220 -10.55 5.59 -14.84
C LEU A 220 -11.84 6.28 -14.36
N ILE A 221 -12.67 5.59 -13.57
CA ILE A 221 -13.90 6.16 -13.02
C ILE A 221 -13.58 7.35 -12.12
N SER A 222 -12.55 7.22 -11.29
CA SER A 222 -12.18 8.28 -10.36
C SER A 222 -11.64 9.51 -11.07
N MET A 223 -10.78 9.36 -12.08
CA MET A 223 -10.25 10.51 -12.82
C MET A 223 -11.32 11.22 -13.65
N PHE A 224 -12.29 10.48 -14.18
CA PHE A 224 -13.46 11.07 -14.82
C PHE A 224 -14.28 11.88 -13.82
N GLY A 225 -14.65 11.30 -12.67
CA GLY A 225 -15.41 12.00 -11.62
C GLY A 225 -14.66 13.22 -11.08
N PHE A 226 -13.35 13.09 -10.81
CA PHE A 226 -12.49 14.19 -10.42
C PHE A 226 -12.55 15.37 -11.39
N SER A 227 -12.40 15.10 -12.69
CA SER A 227 -12.40 16.14 -13.73
C SER A 227 -13.77 16.81 -13.86
N VAL A 228 -14.86 16.06 -13.81
CA VAL A 228 -16.23 16.59 -13.87
C VAL A 228 -16.53 17.51 -12.68
N PHE A 229 -16.20 17.09 -11.46
CA PHE A 229 -16.42 17.93 -10.28
C PHE A 229 -15.47 19.15 -10.23
N SER A 230 -14.27 19.06 -10.79
CA SER A 230 -13.36 20.20 -10.94
C SER A 230 -13.92 21.24 -11.90
N ILE A 231 -14.60 20.84 -13.01
CA ILE A 231 -15.37 21.79 -13.85
C ILE A 231 -16.48 22.44 -13.03
N GLY A 232 -17.21 21.64 -12.24
CA GLY A 232 -18.25 22.18 -11.35
C GLY A 232 -17.76 23.26 -10.40
N CYS A 233 -16.52 23.09 -9.86
CA CYS A 233 -15.86 24.14 -9.07
C CYS A 233 -15.56 25.39 -9.90
N ALA A 234 -14.97 25.23 -11.08
CA ALA A 234 -14.57 26.34 -11.95
C ALA A 234 -15.76 27.20 -12.43
N THR A 235 -16.92 26.55 -12.65
CA THR A 235 -18.15 27.19 -13.16
C THR A 235 -19.16 27.54 -12.08
N GLY A 236 -18.89 27.22 -10.80
CA GLY A 236 -19.78 27.48 -9.67
C GLY A 236 -20.16 28.97 -9.56
N LYS A 237 -21.44 29.22 -9.34
CA LYS A 237 -21.99 30.58 -9.19
C LYS A 237 -22.20 30.95 -7.72
N ASP A 238 -22.22 29.99 -6.85
CA ASP A 238 -22.41 30.11 -5.40
C ASP A 238 -21.35 29.30 -4.66
N ILE A 239 -21.02 29.75 -3.46
CA ILE A 239 -19.98 29.16 -2.63
C ILE A 239 -20.32 27.72 -2.22
N GLN A 240 -21.62 27.42 -2.00
CA GLN A 240 -22.08 26.09 -1.62
C GLN A 240 -21.77 25.05 -2.70
N THR A 241 -22.05 25.39 -3.97
CA THR A 241 -21.73 24.53 -5.12
C THR A 241 -20.22 24.31 -5.22
N ILE A 242 -19.42 25.36 -5.05
CA ILE A 242 -17.95 25.24 -5.08
C ILE A 242 -17.48 24.29 -3.98
N LEU A 243 -17.93 24.47 -2.73
CA LEU A 243 -17.52 23.63 -1.61
C LEU A 243 -17.93 22.17 -1.79
N LEU A 244 -19.16 21.93 -2.25
CA LEU A 244 -19.65 20.58 -2.50
C LEU A 244 -18.87 19.90 -3.63
N CYS A 245 -18.63 20.60 -4.73
CA CYS A 245 -17.82 20.11 -5.84
C CYS A 245 -16.37 19.85 -5.43
N ARG A 246 -15.78 20.68 -4.57
CA ARG A 246 -14.45 20.46 -3.99
C ARG A 246 -14.37 19.17 -3.17
N PHE A 247 -15.41 18.88 -2.35
CA PHE A 247 -15.48 17.64 -1.60
C PHE A 247 -15.50 16.41 -2.54
N PHE A 248 -16.38 16.41 -3.54
CA PHE A 248 -16.47 15.29 -4.47
C PHE A 248 -15.23 15.18 -5.35
N SER A 249 -14.66 16.29 -5.83
CA SER A 249 -13.39 16.28 -6.56
C SER A 249 -12.27 15.65 -5.71
N GLY A 250 -12.18 15.99 -4.42
CA GLY A 250 -11.25 15.36 -3.47
C GLY A 250 -11.55 13.87 -3.23
N PHE A 251 -12.83 13.50 -3.09
CA PHE A 251 -13.25 12.11 -2.89
C PHE A 251 -12.85 11.22 -4.08
N PHE A 252 -13.08 11.69 -5.30
CA PHE A 252 -12.64 10.99 -6.50
C PHE A 252 -11.11 11.04 -6.66
N GLY A 253 -10.49 12.18 -6.41
CA GLY A 253 -9.04 12.36 -6.44
C GLY A 253 -8.26 11.54 -5.40
N ALA A 254 -8.92 11.00 -4.38
CA ALA A 254 -8.30 10.10 -3.41
C ALA A 254 -7.94 8.71 -3.98
N CYS A 255 -8.59 8.28 -5.06
CA CYS A 255 -8.35 6.98 -5.67
C CYS A 255 -6.90 6.77 -6.12
N PRO A 256 -6.27 7.65 -6.91
CA PRO A 256 -4.87 7.50 -7.29
C PRO A 256 -3.95 7.38 -6.07
N LEU A 257 -4.17 8.19 -5.03
CA LEU A 257 -3.36 8.16 -3.80
C LEU A 257 -3.43 6.81 -3.06
N ALA A 258 -4.60 6.13 -3.12
CA ALA A 258 -4.81 4.85 -2.46
C ALA A 258 -4.36 3.66 -3.31
N VAL A 259 -4.58 3.72 -4.64
CA VAL A 259 -4.47 2.55 -5.53
C VAL A 259 -3.10 2.47 -6.21
N VAL A 260 -2.48 3.59 -6.58
CA VAL A 260 -1.24 3.58 -7.38
C VAL A 260 -0.07 2.94 -6.64
N ALA A 261 0.04 3.10 -5.33
CA ALA A 261 1.06 2.41 -4.55
C ALA A 261 0.92 0.87 -4.62
N ALA A 262 -0.32 0.37 -4.67
CA ALA A 262 -0.59 -1.06 -4.88
C ALA A 262 -0.24 -1.50 -6.31
N VAL A 263 -0.54 -0.68 -7.34
CA VAL A 263 -0.10 -0.92 -8.73
C VAL A 263 1.42 -1.06 -8.82
N PHE A 264 2.18 -0.19 -8.14
CA PHE A 264 3.65 -0.30 -8.07
C PHE A 264 4.10 -1.60 -7.40
N SER A 265 3.38 -2.06 -6.38
CA SER A 265 3.66 -3.35 -5.73
C SER A 265 3.36 -4.54 -6.64
N ASP A 266 2.36 -4.41 -7.51
CA ASP A 266 1.97 -5.43 -8.48
C ASP A 266 2.98 -5.52 -9.67
N MET A 267 3.60 -4.38 -10.08
CA MET A 267 4.49 -4.30 -11.24
C MET A 267 5.98 -4.49 -10.92
N PHE A 268 6.44 -4.03 -9.75
CA PHE A 268 7.86 -4.02 -9.41
C PHE A 268 8.21 -5.15 -8.45
N ASP A 269 9.33 -5.80 -8.71
CA ASP A 269 9.91 -6.80 -7.82
C ASP A 269 10.45 -6.16 -6.52
N ASN A 270 10.74 -6.95 -5.53
CA ASN A 270 11.12 -6.43 -4.21
C ASN A 270 12.44 -5.64 -4.17
N ARG A 271 13.31 -5.80 -5.17
CA ARG A 271 14.58 -5.05 -5.24
C ARG A 271 14.33 -3.62 -5.71
N THR A 272 13.45 -3.45 -6.70
CA THR A 272 13.19 -2.18 -7.39
C THR A 272 11.99 -1.43 -6.82
N ARG A 273 11.04 -2.14 -6.18
CA ARG A 273 9.80 -1.57 -5.62
C ARG A 273 10.05 -0.41 -4.66
N GLY A 274 11.03 -0.55 -3.75
CA GLY A 274 11.35 0.50 -2.79
C GLY A 274 11.76 1.81 -3.45
N THR A 275 12.60 1.74 -4.47
CA THR A 275 13.03 2.91 -5.26
C THR A 275 11.87 3.49 -6.06
N ALA A 276 11.07 2.65 -6.71
CA ALA A 276 9.92 3.09 -7.50
C ALA A 276 8.87 3.83 -6.63
N ILE A 277 8.53 3.29 -5.46
CA ILE A 277 7.61 3.92 -4.50
C ILE A 277 8.21 5.24 -3.96
N THR A 278 9.52 5.30 -3.72
CA THR A 278 10.18 6.54 -3.28
C THR A 278 10.05 7.64 -4.33
N LEU A 279 10.38 7.35 -5.60
CA LEU A 279 10.26 8.30 -6.71
C LEU A 279 8.80 8.75 -6.91
N PHE A 280 7.87 7.82 -6.84
CA PHE A 280 6.44 8.11 -6.89
C PHE A 280 6.01 9.04 -5.74
N SER A 281 6.42 8.75 -4.50
CA SER A 281 6.09 9.60 -3.35
C SER A 281 6.67 11.01 -3.48
N MET A 282 7.89 11.13 -4.01
CA MET A 282 8.49 12.45 -4.30
C MET A 282 7.62 13.25 -5.27
N ALA A 283 7.14 12.63 -6.35
CA ALA A 283 6.25 13.29 -7.32
C ALA A 283 4.92 13.72 -6.67
N VAL A 284 4.33 12.85 -5.84
CA VAL A 284 3.07 13.13 -5.13
C VAL A 284 3.19 14.32 -4.18
N PHE A 285 4.25 14.38 -3.38
CA PHE A 285 4.45 15.48 -2.43
C PHE A 285 4.90 16.78 -3.10
N THR A 286 5.50 16.71 -4.29
CA THR A 286 5.81 17.90 -5.09
C THR A 286 4.55 18.62 -5.54
N GLY A 287 3.44 17.90 -5.79
CA GLY A 287 2.16 18.49 -6.22
C GLY A 287 1.68 19.61 -5.32
N PRO A 288 1.39 19.35 -4.03
CA PRO A 288 0.92 20.36 -3.09
C PRO A 288 1.88 21.53 -2.87
N LEU A 289 3.19 21.30 -2.98
CA LEU A 289 4.22 22.34 -2.79
C LEU A 289 4.39 23.23 -4.02
N LEU A 290 4.16 22.68 -5.22
CA LEU A 290 4.23 23.42 -6.48
C LEU A 290 2.94 24.24 -6.75
N ALA A 291 1.83 23.77 -6.21
CA ALA A 291 0.51 24.34 -6.47
C ALA A 291 0.36 25.81 -6.04
N PRO A 292 0.82 26.26 -4.86
CA PRO A 292 0.75 27.66 -4.46
C PRO A 292 1.54 28.59 -5.37
N PHE A 293 2.68 28.13 -5.89
CA PHE A 293 3.49 28.89 -6.86
C PHE A 293 2.72 29.14 -8.16
N ILE A 294 2.24 28.08 -8.80
CA ILE A 294 1.47 28.20 -10.05
C ILE A 294 0.16 28.92 -9.81
N GLY A 295 -0.56 28.59 -8.73
CA GLY A 295 -1.83 29.23 -8.37
C GLY A 295 -1.68 30.71 -8.07
N GLY A 296 -0.60 31.12 -7.41
CA GLY A 296 -0.31 32.54 -7.13
C GLY A 296 -0.18 33.36 -8.41
N PHE A 297 0.62 32.92 -9.38
CA PHE A 297 0.75 33.61 -10.66
C PHE A 297 -0.53 33.58 -11.50
N ILE A 298 -1.31 32.52 -11.46
CA ILE A 298 -2.61 32.45 -12.13
C ILE A 298 -3.56 33.50 -11.57
N VAL A 299 -3.64 33.63 -10.26
CA VAL A 299 -4.55 34.55 -9.58
C VAL A 299 -4.20 36.01 -9.83
N GLU A 300 -2.91 36.33 -10.00
CA GLU A 300 -2.44 37.67 -10.33
C GLU A 300 -2.54 38.03 -11.82
N SER A 301 -2.69 37.01 -12.67
CA SER A 301 -2.84 37.21 -14.10
C SER A 301 -4.26 37.66 -14.48
N HIS A 302 -4.44 38.07 -15.74
CA HIS A 302 -5.75 38.39 -16.32
C HIS A 302 -6.71 37.17 -16.40
N LEU A 303 -6.22 35.95 -16.15
CA LEU A 303 -7.02 34.73 -16.21
C LEU A 303 -8.00 34.60 -15.03
N GLY A 304 -7.64 35.18 -13.88
CA GLY A 304 -8.46 35.16 -12.67
C GLY A 304 -8.45 33.82 -11.94
N TRP A 305 -9.06 33.81 -10.74
CA TRP A 305 -8.98 32.64 -9.82
C TRP A 305 -9.63 31.37 -10.37
N ARG A 306 -10.62 31.46 -11.27
CA ARG A 306 -11.28 30.24 -11.83
C ARG A 306 -10.32 29.34 -12.59
N TRP A 307 -9.22 29.90 -13.10
CA TRP A 307 -8.17 29.09 -13.73
C TRP A 307 -7.38 28.22 -12.75
N THR A 308 -7.46 28.49 -11.46
CA THR A 308 -6.94 27.55 -10.44
C THR A 308 -7.73 26.24 -10.40
N GLU A 309 -8.94 26.20 -10.99
CA GLU A 309 -9.76 25.00 -11.13
C GLU A 309 -9.80 24.47 -12.58
N TYR A 310 -9.71 25.34 -13.60
CA TYR A 310 -9.63 24.89 -14.99
C TYR A 310 -8.31 24.17 -15.29
N LEU A 311 -7.19 24.62 -14.74
CA LEU A 311 -5.90 23.94 -14.92
C LEU A 311 -5.91 22.51 -14.39
N PRO A 312 -6.31 22.24 -13.12
CA PRO A 312 -6.51 20.88 -12.63
C PRO A 312 -7.48 20.04 -13.46
N THR A 313 -8.54 20.66 -13.98
CA THR A 313 -9.50 19.98 -14.87
C THR A 313 -8.83 19.49 -16.15
N ILE A 314 -8.04 20.36 -16.81
CA ILE A 314 -7.28 20.00 -18.02
C ILE A 314 -6.27 18.89 -17.70
N MET A 315 -5.55 19.01 -16.58
CA MET A 315 -4.62 17.97 -16.12
C MET A 315 -5.36 16.65 -15.86
N GLY A 316 -6.54 16.69 -15.24
CA GLY A 316 -7.36 15.52 -14.93
C GLY A 316 -7.86 14.80 -16.17
N PHE A 317 -8.38 15.52 -17.17
CA PHE A 317 -8.75 14.89 -18.44
C PHE A 317 -7.55 14.38 -19.22
N THR A 318 -6.42 15.09 -19.18
CA THR A 318 -5.17 14.61 -19.78
C THR A 318 -4.72 13.30 -19.11
N ALA A 319 -4.74 13.24 -17.78
CA ALA A 319 -4.43 12.03 -17.01
C ALA A 319 -5.39 10.88 -17.37
N LEU A 320 -6.70 11.16 -17.46
CA LEU A 320 -7.70 10.17 -17.86
C LEU A 320 -7.42 9.59 -19.26
N ILE A 321 -7.08 10.46 -20.22
CA ILE A 321 -6.75 10.01 -21.58
C ILE A 321 -5.48 9.15 -21.58
N LEU A 322 -4.45 9.58 -20.85
CA LEU A 322 -3.21 8.81 -20.73
C LEU A 322 -3.46 7.46 -20.02
N ASP A 323 -4.27 7.44 -18.96
CA ASP A 323 -4.65 6.21 -18.27
C ASP A 323 -5.46 5.27 -19.19
N CYS A 324 -6.36 5.80 -20.01
CA CYS A 324 -7.09 4.98 -21.00
C CYS A 324 -6.16 4.30 -22.01
N ILE A 325 -5.11 5.00 -22.46
CA ILE A 325 -4.20 4.53 -23.51
C ILE A 325 -3.12 3.60 -22.95
N PHE A 326 -2.50 3.97 -21.82
CA PHE A 326 -1.29 3.31 -21.32
C PHE A 326 -1.50 2.39 -20.12
N LEU A 327 -2.60 2.56 -19.38
CA LEU A 327 -2.86 1.73 -18.20
C LEU A 327 -3.56 0.44 -18.60
N GLU A 328 -2.87 -0.67 -18.45
CA GLU A 328 -3.43 -2.02 -18.50
C GLU A 328 -3.70 -2.54 -17.07
N GLU A 329 -4.49 -3.62 -16.97
CA GLU A 329 -4.74 -4.24 -15.67
C GLU A 329 -3.46 -4.86 -15.10
N THR A 330 -3.19 -4.59 -13.83
CA THR A 330 -1.95 -5.05 -13.16
C THR A 330 -2.22 -6.04 -12.04
N TYR A 331 -3.47 -6.15 -11.59
CA TYR A 331 -3.84 -7.00 -10.46
C TYR A 331 -3.97 -8.47 -10.88
N PRO A 332 -3.04 -9.35 -10.42
CA PRO A 332 -2.95 -10.73 -10.91
C PRO A 332 -4.26 -11.52 -10.86
N PRO A 333 -5.09 -11.44 -9.77
CA PRO A 333 -6.33 -12.20 -9.72
C PRO A 333 -7.34 -11.80 -10.79
N VAL A 334 -7.42 -10.51 -11.14
CA VAL A 334 -8.35 -10.02 -12.19
C VAL A 334 -7.84 -10.38 -13.58
N ILE A 335 -6.53 -10.38 -13.79
CA ILE A 335 -5.91 -10.88 -15.05
C ILE A 335 -6.27 -12.35 -15.26
N LEU A 336 -6.25 -13.18 -14.21
CA LEU A 336 -6.67 -14.58 -14.29
C LEU A 336 -8.17 -14.74 -14.58
N ILE A 337 -9.03 -13.83 -14.06
CA ILE A 337 -10.46 -13.81 -14.43
C ILE A 337 -10.63 -13.53 -15.92
N GLU A 338 -9.89 -12.57 -16.46
CA GLU A 338 -9.93 -12.25 -17.89
C GLU A 338 -9.39 -13.42 -18.73
N LYS A 339 -8.29 -14.07 -18.31
CA LYS A 339 -7.75 -15.29 -18.94
C LYS A 339 -8.78 -16.43 -18.92
N ALA A 340 -9.43 -16.66 -17.78
CA ALA A 340 -10.50 -17.66 -17.65
C ALA A 340 -11.69 -17.36 -18.55
N ALA A 341 -12.10 -16.09 -18.63
CA ALA A 341 -13.20 -15.67 -19.50
C ALA A 341 -12.88 -15.87 -21.00
N ASP A 342 -11.65 -15.59 -21.42
CA ASP A 342 -11.21 -15.85 -22.81
C ASP A 342 -11.16 -17.36 -23.10
N LEU A 343 -10.61 -18.17 -22.19
CA LEU A 343 -10.60 -19.62 -22.32
C LEU A 343 -12.02 -20.20 -22.40
N ARG A 344 -12.95 -19.76 -21.55
CA ARG A 344 -14.36 -20.16 -21.60
C ARG A 344 -14.99 -19.88 -22.97
N ARG A 345 -14.73 -18.68 -23.54
CA ARG A 345 -15.25 -18.30 -24.86
C ARG A 345 -14.70 -19.18 -25.98
N ARG A 346 -13.40 -19.51 -25.94
CA ARG A 346 -12.71 -20.30 -26.98
C ARG A 346 -13.01 -21.79 -26.87
N THR A 347 -13.00 -22.35 -25.66
CA THR A 347 -13.22 -23.79 -25.42
C THR A 347 -14.69 -24.15 -25.27
N LYS A 348 -15.58 -23.16 -25.06
CA LYS A 348 -16.98 -23.34 -24.66
C LYS A 348 -17.17 -24.20 -23.39
N ASN A 349 -16.11 -24.36 -22.60
CA ASN A 349 -16.15 -25.05 -21.32
C ASN A 349 -16.38 -24.03 -20.19
N TRP A 350 -17.58 -24.01 -19.64
CA TRP A 350 -17.99 -23.07 -18.60
C TRP A 350 -17.50 -23.44 -17.19
N GLY A 351 -16.91 -24.62 -17.03
CA GLY A 351 -16.27 -25.04 -15.78
C GLY A 351 -14.96 -24.29 -15.49
N ILE A 352 -14.29 -23.79 -16.53
CA ILE A 352 -13.03 -23.05 -16.41
C ILE A 352 -13.28 -21.72 -15.66
N HIS A 353 -12.57 -21.51 -14.55
CA HIS A 353 -12.74 -20.33 -13.71
C HIS A 353 -11.43 -19.92 -13.03
N ALA A 354 -11.35 -18.67 -12.57
CA ALA A 354 -10.27 -18.20 -11.72
C ALA A 354 -10.64 -18.41 -10.24
N LYS A 355 -9.67 -18.65 -9.40
CA LYS A 355 -9.86 -18.89 -7.96
C LYS A 355 -10.61 -17.74 -7.25
N GLN A 356 -10.49 -16.51 -7.75
CA GLN A 356 -11.22 -15.35 -7.23
C GLN A 356 -12.72 -15.40 -7.55
N GLU A 357 -13.15 -16.08 -8.62
CA GLU A 357 -14.56 -16.22 -8.99
C GLU A 357 -15.31 -17.17 -8.02
N GLU A 358 -14.62 -18.00 -7.26
CA GLU A 358 -15.20 -18.85 -6.21
C GLU A 358 -15.64 -18.05 -4.97
N ILE A 359 -15.17 -16.82 -4.84
CA ILE A 359 -15.36 -16.00 -3.66
C ILE A 359 -16.59 -15.10 -3.86
N GLU A 360 -17.64 -15.32 -3.07
CA GLU A 360 -18.77 -14.39 -3.01
C GLU A 360 -18.45 -13.21 -2.11
N VAL A 361 -18.48 -12.01 -2.67
CA VAL A 361 -18.27 -10.77 -1.93
C VAL A 361 -19.60 -10.12 -1.64
N ASP A 362 -19.97 -9.99 -0.36
CA ASP A 362 -21.03 -9.06 0.04
C ASP A 362 -20.44 -7.65 0.16
N PHE A 363 -20.82 -6.78 -0.79
CA PHE A 363 -20.32 -5.39 -0.83
C PHE A 363 -20.61 -4.62 0.46
N LYS A 364 -21.76 -4.89 1.11
CA LYS A 364 -22.13 -4.23 2.37
C LYS A 364 -21.18 -4.64 3.50
N GLU A 365 -20.90 -5.94 3.63
CA GLU A 365 -19.96 -6.48 4.60
C GLU A 365 -18.56 -5.94 4.36
N LEU A 366 -18.14 -5.88 3.09
CA LEU A 366 -16.84 -5.35 2.67
C LEU A 366 -16.66 -3.89 3.10
N VAL A 367 -17.62 -3.01 2.77
CA VAL A 367 -17.56 -1.58 3.14
C VAL A 367 -17.56 -1.42 4.64
N GLN A 368 -18.45 -2.12 5.36
CA GLN A 368 -18.53 -2.06 6.82
C GLN A 368 -17.21 -2.50 7.47
N LYS A 369 -16.60 -3.57 6.99
CA LYS A 369 -15.35 -4.10 7.52
C LYS A 369 -14.16 -3.16 7.21
N ASN A 370 -14.09 -2.63 5.98
CA ASN A 370 -13.04 -1.70 5.58
C ASN A 370 -13.14 -0.31 6.21
N PHE A 371 -14.28 0.03 6.78
CA PHE A 371 -14.43 1.26 7.57
C PHE A 371 -14.20 1.04 9.05
N SER A 372 -14.77 -0.02 9.64
CA SER A 372 -14.69 -0.27 11.10
C SER A 372 -13.32 -0.82 11.54
N ARG A 373 -12.68 -1.69 10.73
CA ARG A 373 -11.38 -2.28 11.08
C ARG A 373 -10.25 -1.23 11.17
N PRO A 374 -10.04 -0.32 10.20
CA PRO A 374 -9.05 0.75 10.32
C PRO A 374 -9.22 1.60 11.56
N LEU A 375 -10.45 1.99 11.89
CA LEU A 375 -10.72 2.78 13.10
C LEU A 375 -10.45 1.98 14.38
N ARG A 376 -10.82 0.70 14.42
CA ARG A 376 -10.51 -0.17 15.55
C ARG A 376 -8.99 -0.27 15.75
N LEU A 377 -8.24 -0.60 14.69
CA LEU A 377 -6.77 -0.69 14.74
C LEU A 377 -6.13 0.63 15.16
N LEU A 378 -6.63 1.76 14.67
CA LEU A 378 -6.12 3.07 15.02
C LEU A 378 -6.18 3.34 16.54
N PHE A 379 -7.26 2.92 17.22
CA PHE A 379 -7.44 3.19 18.65
C PHE A 379 -6.97 2.06 19.56
N THR A 380 -6.82 0.83 19.05
CA THR A 380 -6.40 -0.31 19.88
C THR A 380 -4.90 -0.57 19.82
N GLU A 381 -4.22 -0.20 18.73
CA GLU A 381 -2.80 -0.48 18.52
C GLU A 381 -1.93 0.77 18.80
N PRO A 382 -1.10 0.75 19.87
CA PRO A 382 -0.32 1.93 20.27
C PRO A 382 0.66 2.41 19.18
N ILE A 383 1.25 1.49 18.41
CA ILE A 383 2.19 1.83 17.34
C ILE A 383 1.44 2.59 16.23
N ILE A 384 0.28 2.08 15.81
CA ILE A 384 -0.54 2.72 14.77
C ILE A 384 -1.00 4.10 15.25
N LEU A 385 -1.50 4.20 16.48
CA LEU A 385 -2.00 5.46 17.04
C LEU A 385 -0.90 6.53 17.10
N LEU A 386 0.24 6.22 17.74
CA LEU A 386 1.31 7.20 17.93
C LEU A 386 1.94 7.65 16.61
N LEU A 387 2.20 6.72 15.68
CA LEU A 387 2.68 7.08 14.35
C LEU A 387 1.64 7.87 13.55
N SER A 388 0.35 7.51 13.68
CA SER A 388 -0.72 8.24 13.00
C SER A 388 -0.87 9.66 13.54
N ILE A 389 -0.77 9.87 14.86
CA ILE A 389 -0.76 11.22 15.45
C ILE A 389 0.44 12.02 14.91
N TYR A 390 1.64 11.41 14.91
CA TYR A 390 2.84 12.07 14.42
C TYR A 390 2.72 12.46 12.95
N MET A 391 2.36 11.52 12.09
CA MET A 391 2.19 11.76 10.65
C MET A 391 1.05 12.75 10.37
N SER A 392 -0.03 12.70 11.16
CA SER A 392 -1.18 13.60 11.01
C SER A 392 -0.83 15.04 11.36
N PHE A 393 -0.05 15.24 12.41
CA PHE A 393 0.46 16.55 12.79
C PHE A 393 1.33 17.15 11.67
N ILE A 394 2.27 16.36 11.14
CA ILE A 394 3.16 16.82 10.06
C ILE A 394 2.39 17.12 8.78
N TYR A 395 1.41 16.28 8.44
CA TYR A 395 0.54 16.51 7.27
C TYR A 395 -0.36 17.73 7.47
N GLY A 396 -0.88 17.91 8.69
CA GLY A 396 -1.62 19.12 9.05
C GLY A 396 -0.77 20.39 8.88
N LEU A 397 0.51 20.35 9.28
CA LEU A 397 1.45 21.45 9.09
C LEU A 397 1.74 21.75 7.62
N LEU A 398 1.81 20.72 6.76
CA LEU A 398 1.95 20.94 5.32
C LEU A 398 0.84 21.85 4.78
N TYR A 399 -0.42 21.57 5.15
CA TYR A 399 -1.56 22.41 4.74
C TYR A 399 -1.63 23.74 5.50
N LEU A 400 -1.21 23.78 6.74
CA LEU A 400 -1.10 25.03 7.52
C LEU A 400 -0.10 26.00 6.88
N PHE A 401 1.00 25.50 6.31
CA PHE A 401 1.98 26.33 5.62
C PHE A 401 1.41 27.01 4.37
N LEU A 402 0.33 26.49 3.75
CA LEU A 402 -0.37 27.20 2.67
C LEU A 402 -0.95 28.55 3.12
N THR A 403 -1.22 28.70 4.43
CA THR A 403 -1.66 29.96 5.05
C THR A 403 -0.48 30.72 5.66
N ALA A 404 0.45 30.03 6.33
CA ALA A 404 1.56 30.66 7.05
C ALA A 404 2.60 31.31 6.12
N TYR A 405 2.90 30.70 4.96
CA TYR A 405 3.85 31.29 4.00
C TYR A 405 3.37 32.62 3.43
N PRO A 406 2.13 32.77 2.94
CA PRO A 406 1.60 34.07 2.56
C PRO A 406 1.62 35.09 3.70
N LEU A 407 1.33 34.72 4.95
CA LEU A 407 1.40 35.63 6.09
C LEU A 407 2.82 36.19 6.30
N VAL A 408 3.85 35.41 6.09
CA VAL A 408 5.26 35.82 6.22
C VAL A 408 5.71 36.57 4.97
N PHE A 409 5.59 35.96 3.79
CA PHE A 409 6.19 36.53 2.56
C PHE A 409 5.39 37.68 1.97
N VAL A 410 4.06 37.62 1.95
CA VAL A 410 3.21 38.72 1.52
C VAL A 410 3.05 39.73 2.65
N GLY A 411 2.70 39.29 3.87
CA GLY A 411 2.39 40.19 4.99
C GLY A 411 3.61 40.94 5.54
N VAL A 412 4.74 40.25 5.76
CA VAL A 412 5.96 40.84 6.38
C VAL A 412 6.91 41.36 5.31
N HIS A 413 7.24 40.57 4.29
CA HIS A 413 8.23 40.94 3.27
C HIS A 413 7.67 41.73 2.10
N GLY A 414 6.34 41.77 1.91
CA GLY A 414 5.67 42.58 0.87
C GLY A 414 5.75 41.96 -0.53
N PHE A 415 5.88 40.63 -0.62
CA PHE A 415 5.86 39.88 -1.88
C PHE A 415 4.43 39.86 -2.46
N ASN A 416 4.34 39.61 -3.76
CA ASN A 416 3.08 39.24 -4.36
C ASN A 416 2.76 37.73 -4.09
N MET A 417 1.55 37.26 -4.43
CA MET A 417 1.13 35.90 -4.17
C MET A 417 1.97 34.86 -4.94
N GLY A 418 2.34 35.17 -6.20
CA GLY A 418 3.19 34.32 -7.01
C GLY A 418 4.61 34.18 -6.45
N GLU A 419 5.23 35.30 -6.05
CA GLU A 419 6.54 35.34 -5.41
C GLU A 419 6.55 34.60 -4.06
N SER A 420 5.48 34.76 -3.26
CA SER A 420 5.32 34.00 -2.02
C SER A 420 5.31 32.48 -2.27
N GLY A 421 4.74 32.04 -3.38
CA GLY A 421 4.75 30.65 -3.81
C GLY A 421 6.15 30.09 -4.09
N LEU A 422 7.11 30.94 -4.51
CA LEU A 422 8.50 30.52 -4.73
C LEU A 422 9.18 30.05 -3.45
N ALA A 423 8.78 30.53 -2.29
CA ALA A 423 9.36 30.09 -1.03
C ALA A 423 9.16 28.59 -0.76
N PHE A 424 8.11 27.95 -1.33
CA PHE A 424 7.90 26.52 -1.24
C PHE A 424 8.98 25.69 -1.94
N PHE A 425 9.78 26.28 -2.86
CA PHE A 425 10.90 25.57 -3.48
C PHE A 425 11.95 25.10 -2.47
N GLY A 426 12.10 25.82 -1.34
CA GLY A 426 12.92 25.35 -0.23
C GLY A 426 12.46 23.98 0.27
N MET A 427 11.15 23.78 0.45
CA MET A 427 10.56 22.49 0.87
C MET A 427 10.69 21.42 -0.23
N ILE A 428 10.55 21.80 -1.52
CA ILE A 428 10.75 20.88 -2.64
C ILE A 428 12.20 20.37 -2.67
N CYS A 429 13.18 21.27 -2.51
CA CYS A 429 14.58 20.85 -2.42
C CYS A 429 14.83 19.92 -1.23
N GLY A 430 14.26 20.23 -0.06
CA GLY A 430 14.36 19.41 1.15
C GLY A 430 13.80 17.99 0.93
N GLN A 431 12.63 17.86 0.33
CA GLN A 431 12.04 16.55 0.04
C GLN A 431 12.84 15.75 -1.01
N LEU A 432 13.45 16.41 -2.02
CA LEU A 432 14.33 15.75 -2.98
C LEU A 432 15.56 15.16 -2.30
N ILE A 433 16.16 15.92 -1.36
CA ILE A 433 17.29 15.44 -0.54
C ILE A 433 16.85 14.25 0.33
N ALA A 434 15.65 14.31 0.93
CA ALA A 434 15.10 13.20 1.70
C ALA A 434 14.90 11.95 0.83
N GLY A 435 14.30 12.08 -0.35
CA GLY A 435 14.15 10.98 -1.30
C GLY A 435 15.49 10.38 -1.71
N ALA A 436 16.49 11.21 -2.02
CA ALA A 436 17.84 10.77 -2.32
C ALA A 436 18.47 10.01 -1.14
N SER A 437 18.27 10.47 0.11
CA SER A 437 18.77 9.79 1.31
C SER A 437 18.12 8.41 1.50
N VAL A 438 16.82 8.28 1.23
CA VAL A 438 16.10 7.00 1.29
C VAL A 438 16.62 6.03 0.22
N ILE A 439 16.83 6.50 -1.01
CA ILE A 439 17.41 5.70 -2.10
C ILE A 439 18.84 5.28 -1.75
N ALA A 440 19.65 6.17 -1.20
CA ALA A 440 21.01 5.86 -0.76
C ALA A 440 21.06 4.83 0.39
N GLN A 441 20.03 4.79 1.25
CA GLN A 441 19.91 3.80 2.32
C GLN A 441 19.44 2.42 1.81
N GLN A 442 18.82 2.34 0.62
CA GLN A 442 18.25 1.10 0.10
C GLN A 442 19.25 -0.06 -0.01
N PRO A 443 20.50 0.11 -0.49
CA PRO A 443 21.47 -0.98 -0.54
C PRO A 443 21.83 -1.54 0.84
N TRP A 444 21.90 -0.68 1.86
CA TRP A 444 22.13 -1.10 3.25
C TRP A 444 20.95 -1.92 3.78
N TYR A 445 19.73 -1.48 3.53
CA TYR A 445 18.52 -2.22 3.89
C TYR A 445 18.46 -3.59 3.22
N LEU A 446 18.75 -3.66 1.90
CA LEU A 446 18.74 -4.92 1.14
C LEU A 446 19.80 -5.91 1.63
N ARG A 447 21.02 -5.43 2.02
CA ARG A 447 22.05 -6.29 2.63
C ARG A 447 21.58 -6.89 3.94
N LYS A 448 20.97 -6.08 4.82
CA LYS A 448 20.41 -6.55 6.10
C LYS A 448 19.26 -7.51 5.90
N LEU A 449 18.38 -7.24 4.93
CA LEU A 449 17.28 -8.11 4.57
C LEU A 449 17.78 -9.48 4.08
N ALA A 450 18.82 -9.49 3.23
CA ALA A 450 19.45 -10.72 2.76
C ALA A 450 20.13 -11.51 3.90
N ALA A 451 20.80 -10.80 4.83
CA ALA A 451 21.43 -11.41 6.00
C ALA A 451 20.40 -11.99 6.99
N ASN A 452 19.16 -11.52 6.97
CA ASN A 452 18.07 -12.00 7.83
C ASN A 452 17.08 -12.91 7.07
N ASN A 453 17.56 -13.71 6.13
CA ASN A 453 16.75 -14.67 5.35
C ASN A 453 15.53 -14.04 4.66
N GLY A 454 15.61 -12.75 4.31
CA GLY A 454 14.53 -12.00 3.66
C GLY A 454 13.38 -11.56 4.56
N ILE A 455 13.49 -11.74 5.87
CA ILE A 455 12.49 -11.28 6.84
C ILE A 455 12.79 -9.82 7.20
N PRO A 456 11.87 -8.87 6.93
CA PRO A 456 12.08 -7.48 7.24
C PRO A 456 11.97 -7.23 8.75
N ILE A 457 12.91 -6.47 9.32
CA ILE A 457 12.80 -5.93 10.67
C ILE A 457 12.34 -4.46 10.53
N PRO A 458 11.13 -4.11 11.00
CA PRO A 458 10.55 -2.78 10.80
C PRO A 458 11.44 -1.63 11.28
N GLU A 459 12.17 -1.82 12.37
CA GLU A 459 13.05 -0.83 12.98
C GLU A 459 14.17 -0.33 12.06
N TRP A 460 14.54 -1.08 11.02
CA TRP A 460 15.55 -0.64 10.04
C TRP A 460 15.09 0.56 9.18
N ARG A 461 13.78 0.87 9.19
CA ARG A 461 13.20 2.05 8.52
C ARG A 461 13.36 3.34 9.32
N LEU A 462 13.48 3.23 10.66
CA LEU A 462 13.39 4.37 11.58
C LEU A 462 14.56 5.36 11.58
N PRO A 463 15.82 5.02 11.21
CA PRO A 463 16.92 5.99 11.25
C PRO A 463 16.63 7.26 10.43
N ASN A 464 16.05 7.15 9.23
CA ASN A 464 15.66 8.32 8.44
C ASN A 464 14.49 9.09 9.07
N VAL A 465 13.56 8.40 9.76
CA VAL A 465 12.46 9.07 10.49
C VAL A 465 13.01 9.90 11.65
N MET A 466 14.00 9.37 12.37
CA MET A 466 14.66 10.07 13.49
C MET A 466 15.38 11.34 13.01
N ALA A 467 16.19 11.23 11.94
CA ALA A 467 16.85 12.38 11.32
C ALA A 467 15.84 13.40 10.80
N GLY A 468 14.76 12.92 10.14
CA GLY A 468 13.66 13.74 9.65
C GLY A 468 12.92 14.48 10.75
N GLY A 469 12.68 13.84 11.90
CA GLY A 469 11.98 14.44 13.04
C GLY A 469 12.74 15.62 13.66
N VAL A 470 14.04 15.45 13.85
CA VAL A 470 14.91 16.53 14.35
C VAL A 470 15.00 17.67 13.33
N SER A 471 15.22 17.34 12.06
CA SER A 471 15.28 18.33 10.97
C SER A 471 13.98 19.14 10.87
N PHE A 472 12.82 18.48 10.96
CA PHE A 472 11.52 19.12 10.87
C PHE A 472 11.29 20.14 12.00
N ALA A 473 11.60 19.77 13.24
CA ALA A 473 11.48 20.67 14.38
C ALA A 473 12.40 21.89 14.24
N ILE A 474 13.68 21.69 13.86
CA ILE A 474 14.64 22.77 13.60
C ILE A 474 14.08 23.72 12.53
N GLY A 475 13.54 23.17 11.43
CA GLY A 475 13.00 23.97 10.34
C GLY A 475 11.83 24.87 10.76
N ILE A 476 10.93 24.39 11.63
CA ILE A 476 9.80 25.18 12.12
C ILE A 476 10.28 26.33 13.03
N PHE A 477 11.17 26.06 13.98
CA PHE A 477 11.75 27.12 14.84
C PHE A 477 12.49 28.15 13.99
N TRP A 478 13.29 27.70 13.02
CA TRP A 478 14.00 28.59 12.11
C TRP A 478 13.03 29.49 11.35
N PHE A 479 11.96 28.90 10.72
CA PHE A 479 10.95 29.65 10.00
C PHE A 479 10.33 30.76 10.86
N GLY A 480 9.89 30.44 12.07
CA GLY A 480 9.21 31.40 12.96
C GLY A 480 10.10 32.57 13.40
N TRP A 481 11.33 32.26 13.83
CA TRP A 481 12.25 33.28 14.37
C TRP A 481 12.98 34.09 13.29
N THR A 482 12.92 33.70 12.04
CA THR A 482 13.49 34.47 10.94
C THR A 482 12.44 35.16 10.08
N GLY A 483 11.20 34.64 10.07
CA GLY A 483 10.11 35.15 9.24
C GLY A 483 9.26 36.26 9.87
N TYR A 484 9.41 36.56 11.18
CA TYR A 484 8.56 37.56 11.87
C TYR A 484 8.96 39.01 11.61
N THR A 485 10.14 39.29 11.07
CA THR A 485 10.67 40.62 10.88
C THR A 485 11.20 40.85 9.46
N ARG A 486 10.96 42.06 8.92
CA ARG A 486 11.46 42.46 7.63
C ARG A 486 12.97 42.71 7.58
N SER A 487 13.62 42.87 8.75
CA SER A 487 15.07 43.10 8.82
C SER A 487 15.90 41.87 8.38
N VAL A 488 15.35 40.68 8.48
CA VAL A 488 15.98 39.43 7.98
C VAL A 488 15.66 39.31 6.49
N HIS A 489 16.68 39.00 5.68
CA HIS A 489 16.50 38.78 4.26
C HIS A 489 15.56 37.60 4.00
N TRP A 490 14.62 37.74 3.07
CA TRP A 490 13.57 36.74 2.77
C TRP A 490 14.07 35.31 2.48
N ILE A 491 15.31 35.17 1.98
CA ILE A 491 15.89 33.86 1.68
C ILE A 491 16.13 33.02 2.95
N VAL A 492 16.32 33.67 4.11
CA VAL A 492 16.62 32.98 5.37
C VAL A 492 15.40 32.20 5.88
N PRO A 493 14.18 32.77 5.98
CA PRO A 493 12.99 31.97 6.28
C PRO A 493 12.64 30.99 5.15
N ALA A 494 12.93 31.27 3.87
CA ALA A 494 12.71 30.32 2.77
C ALA A 494 13.63 29.08 2.87
N LEU A 495 14.89 29.26 3.30
CA LEU A 495 15.83 28.16 3.52
C LEU A 495 15.40 27.20 4.64
N SER A 496 14.60 27.64 5.61
CA SER A 496 14.03 26.75 6.63
C SER A 496 13.17 25.64 6.00
N GLY A 497 12.60 25.93 4.82
CA GLY A 497 11.86 24.98 4.00
C GLY A 497 12.65 23.72 3.66
N LEU A 498 13.98 23.84 3.51
CA LEU A 498 14.86 22.70 3.23
C LEU A 498 14.81 21.67 4.37
N PHE A 499 14.83 22.13 5.62
CA PHE A 499 14.76 21.27 6.80
C PHE A 499 13.36 20.70 7.03
N THR A 500 12.31 21.52 6.83
CA THR A 500 10.92 21.07 6.98
C THR A 500 10.54 20.11 5.87
N GLY A 501 10.95 20.33 4.60
CA GLY A 501 10.71 19.44 3.46
C GLY A 501 11.44 18.12 3.60
N PHE A 502 12.71 18.12 4.06
CA PHE A 502 13.46 16.91 4.36
C PHE A 502 12.74 16.08 5.44
N GLY A 503 12.34 16.74 6.53
CA GLY A 503 11.63 16.08 7.63
C GLY A 503 10.31 15.48 7.20
N LEU A 504 9.47 16.27 6.49
CA LEU A 504 8.17 15.86 6.00
C LEU A 504 8.24 14.56 5.18
N MET A 505 9.10 14.52 4.18
CA MET A 505 9.23 13.36 3.28
C MET A 505 9.83 12.15 4.00
N SER A 506 10.88 12.35 4.81
CA SER A 506 11.56 11.27 5.55
C SER A 506 10.62 10.61 6.54
N ILE A 507 9.89 11.40 7.33
CA ILE A 507 8.97 10.90 8.35
C ILE A 507 7.81 10.16 7.66
N PHE A 508 7.21 10.78 6.64
CA PHE A 508 6.03 10.24 6.00
C PHE A 508 6.31 8.90 5.31
N LEU A 509 7.30 8.86 4.41
CA LEU A 509 7.61 7.67 3.61
C LEU A 509 8.07 6.50 4.47
N GLN A 510 8.97 6.75 5.41
CA GLN A 510 9.56 5.67 6.19
C GLN A 510 8.65 5.20 7.33
N SER A 511 7.78 6.05 7.87
CA SER A 511 6.75 5.62 8.83
C SER A 511 5.68 4.76 8.17
N LEU A 512 5.29 5.05 6.92
CA LEU A 512 4.41 4.16 6.15
C LEU A 512 5.06 2.81 5.90
N ASN A 513 6.33 2.79 5.49
CA ASN A 513 7.07 1.54 5.30
C ASN A 513 7.20 0.76 6.62
N TYR A 514 7.43 1.45 7.75
CA TYR A 514 7.45 0.82 9.06
C TYR A 514 6.12 0.17 9.42
N LEU A 515 4.98 0.84 9.17
CA LEU A 515 3.64 0.28 9.41
C LEU A 515 3.38 -0.96 8.54
N VAL A 516 3.81 -0.93 7.26
CA VAL A 516 3.70 -2.09 6.35
C VAL A 516 4.51 -3.27 6.87
N ASP A 517 5.77 -3.02 7.24
CA ASP A 517 6.67 -4.09 7.72
C ASP A 517 6.24 -4.61 9.12
N ALA A 518 5.58 -3.79 9.95
CA ALA A 518 5.15 -4.15 11.30
C ALA A 518 3.82 -4.93 11.34
N TYR A 519 2.89 -4.66 10.42
CA TYR A 519 1.54 -5.22 10.47
C TYR A 519 1.19 -6.12 9.28
N LEU A 520 2.11 -6.39 8.39
CA LEU A 520 2.02 -7.27 7.21
C LEU A 520 0.58 -7.48 6.67
N MET A 521 -0.17 -8.42 7.25
CA MET A 521 -1.54 -8.76 6.88
C MET A 521 -2.55 -7.63 7.08
N PHE A 522 -2.35 -6.82 8.10
CA PHE A 522 -3.23 -5.71 8.46
C PHE A 522 -2.72 -4.36 7.97
N ALA A 523 -1.62 -4.35 7.18
CA ALA A 523 -0.97 -3.13 6.70
C ALA A 523 -1.92 -2.19 5.96
N ALA A 524 -2.79 -2.72 5.10
CA ALA A 524 -3.77 -1.92 4.37
C ALA A 524 -4.75 -1.22 5.32
N SER A 525 -5.24 -1.93 6.36
CA SER A 525 -6.12 -1.34 7.37
C SER A 525 -5.40 -0.33 8.26
N ALA A 526 -4.15 -0.58 8.62
CA ALA A 526 -3.32 0.36 9.39
C ALA A 526 -3.07 1.66 8.60
N ILE A 527 -2.73 1.54 7.31
CA ILE A 527 -2.54 2.69 6.41
C ILE A 527 -3.86 3.46 6.21
N ALA A 528 -5.00 2.77 6.07
CA ALA A 528 -6.29 3.41 5.92
C ALA A 528 -6.67 4.23 7.17
N GLY A 529 -6.46 3.68 8.38
CA GLY A 529 -6.64 4.41 9.64
C GLY A 529 -5.74 5.62 9.77
N ASN A 530 -4.46 5.48 9.40
CA ASN A 530 -3.51 6.59 9.34
C ASN A 530 -3.97 7.66 8.32
N THR A 531 -4.39 7.26 7.13
CA THR A 531 -4.84 8.17 6.07
C THR A 531 -6.07 8.96 6.50
N PHE A 532 -7.00 8.32 7.19
CA PHE A 532 -8.19 8.98 7.73
C PHE A 532 -7.80 10.09 8.72
N LEU A 533 -7.02 9.77 9.75
CA LEU A 533 -6.61 10.73 10.78
C LEU A 533 -5.78 11.88 10.21
N ARG A 534 -4.80 11.59 9.34
CA ARG A 534 -3.96 12.63 8.72
C ARG A 534 -4.76 13.58 7.84
N SER A 535 -5.74 13.05 7.08
CA SER A 535 -6.58 13.89 6.22
C SER A 535 -7.50 14.79 7.04
N LEU A 536 -8.01 14.34 8.19
CA LEU A 536 -8.73 15.19 9.13
C LEU A 536 -7.86 16.33 9.66
N CYS A 537 -6.62 16.06 10.05
CA CYS A 537 -5.68 17.10 10.50
C CYS A 537 -5.33 18.06 9.35
N GLY A 538 -5.07 17.52 8.14
CA GLY A 538 -4.82 18.34 6.94
C GLY A 538 -5.98 19.25 6.57
N ALA A 539 -7.22 18.80 6.77
CA ALA A 539 -8.43 19.60 6.57
C ALA A 539 -8.63 20.65 7.68
N GLY A 540 -8.31 20.31 8.94
CA GLY A 540 -8.60 21.17 10.09
C GLY A 540 -7.55 22.26 10.34
N PHE A 541 -6.26 21.98 10.14
CA PHE A 541 -5.18 22.90 10.52
C PHE A 541 -5.22 24.25 9.81
N PRO A 542 -5.53 24.36 8.50
CA PRO A 542 -5.66 25.65 7.84
C PRO A 542 -6.72 26.55 8.47
N LEU A 543 -7.79 26.00 9.05
CA LEU A 543 -8.93 26.75 9.54
C LEU A 543 -8.58 27.68 10.73
N PHE A 544 -7.72 27.22 11.63
CA PHE A 544 -7.28 28.02 12.78
C PHE A 544 -5.91 28.69 12.58
N ALA A 545 -5.23 28.39 11.46
CA ALA A 545 -3.87 28.88 11.21
C ALA A 545 -3.79 30.40 11.31
N ARG A 546 -4.69 31.10 10.61
CA ARG A 546 -4.67 32.58 10.58
C ARG A 546 -4.91 33.18 11.96
N GLN A 547 -5.93 32.73 12.68
CA GLN A 547 -6.24 33.22 14.03
C GLN A 547 -5.08 32.96 15.00
N MET A 548 -4.41 31.80 14.87
CA MET A 548 -3.24 31.48 15.69
C MET A 548 -2.06 32.41 15.40
N PHE A 549 -1.74 32.68 14.13
CA PHE A 549 -0.62 33.54 13.76
C PHE A 549 -0.90 35.00 14.05
N ASP A 550 -2.13 35.47 13.81
CA ASP A 550 -2.54 36.87 14.08
C ASP A 550 -2.63 37.14 15.60
N GLY A 551 -3.11 36.17 16.39
CA GLY A 551 -3.31 36.33 17.84
C GLY A 551 -2.01 36.19 18.66
N MET A 552 -1.11 35.27 18.27
CA MET A 552 0.13 34.98 19.01
C MET A 552 1.36 35.66 18.39
N GLY A 553 1.28 36.08 17.14
CA GLY A 553 2.45 36.48 16.36
C GLY A 553 3.19 35.31 15.74
N ILE A 554 3.90 35.57 14.61
CA ILE A 554 4.53 34.54 13.78
C ILE A 554 5.54 33.72 14.59
N GLN A 555 6.40 34.37 15.37
CA GLN A 555 7.47 33.72 16.13
C GLN A 555 6.93 32.79 17.23
N TYR A 556 5.90 33.20 17.97
CA TYR A 556 5.35 32.40 19.07
C TYR A 556 4.45 31.29 18.55
N ALA A 557 3.65 31.53 17.49
CA ALA A 557 2.87 30.49 16.84
C ALA A 557 3.77 29.38 16.27
N ALA A 558 4.84 29.76 15.56
CA ALA A 558 5.82 28.79 15.07
C ALA A 558 6.57 28.07 16.21
N THR A 559 6.85 28.78 17.32
CA THR A 559 7.46 28.17 18.51
C THR A 559 6.52 27.11 19.11
N LEU A 560 5.23 27.40 19.24
CA LEU A 560 4.24 26.40 19.70
C LEU A 560 4.25 25.16 18.82
N LEU A 561 4.17 25.32 17.49
CA LEU A 561 4.22 24.22 16.53
C LEU A 561 5.54 23.46 16.57
N GLY A 562 6.66 24.18 16.72
CA GLY A 562 8.00 23.61 16.87
C GLY A 562 8.15 22.78 18.16
N CYS A 563 7.58 23.27 19.28
CA CYS A 563 7.56 22.52 20.54
C CYS A 563 6.75 21.22 20.40
N VAL A 564 5.57 21.26 19.75
CA VAL A 564 4.78 20.05 19.49
C VAL A 564 5.56 19.08 18.59
N ALA A 565 6.23 19.57 17.53
CA ALA A 565 7.10 18.75 16.69
C ALA A 565 8.24 18.12 17.50
N ALA A 566 8.87 18.88 18.40
CA ALA A 566 9.95 18.41 19.26
C ALA A 566 9.48 17.35 20.29
N VAL A 567 8.25 17.47 20.81
CA VAL A 567 7.64 16.46 21.70
C VAL A 567 7.29 15.18 20.94
N LEU A 568 6.95 15.27 19.66
CA LEU A 568 6.65 14.10 18.82
C LEU A 568 7.91 13.44 18.24
N ALA A 569 9.01 14.19 18.06
CA ALA A 569 10.28 13.68 17.50
C ALA A 569 10.89 12.48 18.26
N PRO A 570 10.74 12.29 19.58
CA PRO A 570 11.18 11.10 20.30
C PRO A 570 10.43 9.80 19.94
N ILE A 571 9.24 9.86 19.35
CA ILE A 571 8.43 8.66 19.04
C ILE A 571 9.22 7.64 18.21
N PRO A 572 9.88 7.98 17.08
CA PRO A 572 10.69 7.03 16.32
C PRO A 572 11.87 6.46 17.13
N PHE A 573 12.48 7.23 18.03
CA PHE A 573 13.56 6.74 18.89
C PHE A 573 13.06 5.69 19.90
N ILE A 574 11.87 5.92 20.47
CA ILE A 574 11.21 4.96 21.37
C ILE A 574 10.91 3.66 20.61
N PHE A 575 10.38 3.75 19.39
CA PHE A 575 10.10 2.56 18.58
C PHE A 575 11.36 1.87 18.09
N TYR A 576 12.44 2.60 17.83
CA TYR A 576 13.73 1.98 17.50
C TYR A 576 14.27 1.12 18.64
N LYS A 577 14.11 1.58 19.90
CA LYS A 577 14.61 0.88 21.09
C LYS A 577 13.65 -0.19 21.62
N TYR A 578 12.35 0.12 21.62
CA TYR A 578 11.34 -0.70 22.29
C TYR A 578 10.30 -1.31 21.33
N GLY A 579 10.39 -1.05 20.03
CA GLY A 579 9.41 -1.47 19.03
C GLY A 579 9.12 -2.97 19.05
N ALA A 580 10.15 -3.80 19.12
CA ALA A 580 10.00 -5.26 19.21
C ALA A 580 9.18 -5.69 20.45
N LYS A 581 9.44 -5.07 21.63
CA LYS A 581 8.69 -5.38 22.86
C LYS A 581 7.23 -4.92 22.80
N ILE A 582 6.97 -3.79 22.11
CA ILE A 582 5.61 -3.28 21.96
C ILE A 582 4.82 -4.18 20.99
N ARG A 583 5.43 -4.63 19.89
CA ARG A 583 4.80 -5.56 18.96
C ARG A 583 4.47 -6.91 19.59
N GLN A 584 5.31 -7.43 20.50
CA GLN A 584 5.01 -8.66 21.23
C GLN A 584 3.73 -8.58 22.09
N ARG A 585 3.29 -7.38 22.45
CA ARG A 585 2.04 -7.13 23.19
C ARG A 585 0.86 -6.76 22.28
N SER A 586 1.11 -6.62 20.98
CA SER A 586 0.08 -6.31 19.99
C SER A 586 -0.70 -7.59 19.65
N ASN A 587 -2.01 -7.43 19.45
CA ASN A 587 -2.87 -8.52 19.04
C ASN A 587 -2.86 -8.74 17.51
N TYR A 588 -2.33 -7.76 16.75
CA TYR A 588 -2.40 -7.73 15.29
C TYR A 588 -1.01 -7.75 14.62
N ALA A 589 0.06 -7.58 15.39
CA ALA A 589 1.42 -7.72 14.85
C ALA A 589 1.89 -9.17 14.96
N PRO A 590 2.53 -9.73 13.92
CA PRO A 590 3.06 -11.09 13.98
C PRO A 590 4.11 -11.19 15.11
N THR A 591 3.88 -12.13 16.02
CA THR A 591 4.72 -12.37 17.22
C THR A 591 5.66 -13.54 17.07
N GLY A 592 6.10 -13.87 15.85
CA GLY A 592 7.13 -14.89 15.65
C GLY A 592 8.48 -14.45 16.24
N PRO A 593 9.24 -15.32 16.93
CA PRO A 593 10.65 -15.06 17.23
C PRO A 593 11.40 -14.81 15.91
N PRO A 594 12.46 -13.99 15.89
CA PRO A 594 13.31 -13.89 14.72
C PRO A 594 13.82 -15.30 14.39
N MET A 595 13.47 -15.80 13.22
CA MET A 595 13.70 -17.18 12.77
C MET A 595 15.19 -17.58 12.65
N GLY A 596 16.09 -16.87 13.28
CA GLY A 596 17.50 -17.20 13.37
C GLY A 596 17.96 -17.73 14.74
N ALA A 597 17.10 -17.63 15.78
CA ALA A 597 17.47 -18.08 17.11
C ALA A 597 16.85 -19.43 17.54
N ALA A 598 15.76 -19.83 16.87
CA ALA A 598 15.07 -21.09 17.23
C ALA A 598 15.49 -22.28 16.35
N SER A 599 16.00 -22.05 15.12
CA SER A 599 16.36 -23.17 14.21
C SER A 599 17.68 -23.83 14.58
N SER A 600 18.65 -23.15 15.20
CA SER A 600 19.92 -23.77 15.57
C SER A 600 19.81 -24.66 16.80
N SER A 601 18.98 -24.31 17.79
CA SER A 601 18.81 -25.15 19.00
C SER A 601 17.85 -26.32 18.79
N GLU A 602 16.83 -26.17 17.94
CA GLU A 602 15.89 -27.26 17.65
C GLU A 602 16.41 -28.21 16.56
N GLU A 603 17.26 -27.76 15.64
CA GLU A 603 17.95 -28.64 14.69
C GLU A 603 19.07 -29.43 15.39
N GLU A 604 19.85 -28.83 16.28
CA GLU A 604 20.83 -29.54 17.12
C GLU A 604 20.17 -30.56 18.07
N GLU A 605 19.00 -30.24 18.64
CA GLU A 605 18.26 -31.15 19.52
C GLU A 605 17.61 -32.29 18.74
N LYS A 606 17.13 -32.07 17.50
CA LYS A 606 16.61 -33.10 16.60
C LYS A 606 17.71 -33.95 16.00
N GLU A 607 18.85 -33.37 15.67
CA GLU A 607 20.01 -34.13 15.18
C GLU A 607 20.61 -34.98 16.27
N ASN A 608 20.68 -34.52 17.51
CA ASN A 608 21.06 -35.31 18.68
C ASN A 608 20.06 -36.43 18.97
N ASN A 609 18.75 -36.18 18.95
CA ASN A 609 17.73 -37.21 19.16
C ASN A 609 17.70 -38.27 18.04
N ASN A 610 17.96 -37.88 16.78
CA ASN A 610 18.10 -38.83 15.68
C ASN A 610 19.38 -39.67 15.78
N ASN A 611 20.47 -39.05 16.21
CA ASN A 611 21.74 -39.78 16.43
C ASN A 611 21.65 -40.75 17.61
N GLU A 612 20.95 -40.39 18.69
CA GLU A 612 20.67 -41.31 19.81
C GLU A 612 19.72 -42.47 19.39
N ALA A 613 18.70 -42.15 18.57
CA ALA A 613 17.80 -43.18 18.03
C ALA A 613 18.55 -44.17 17.08
N LEU A 614 19.45 -43.64 16.22
CA LEU A 614 20.29 -44.47 15.36
C LEU A 614 21.27 -45.34 16.17
N ALA A 615 21.91 -44.78 17.20
CA ALA A 615 22.80 -45.51 18.08
C ALA A 615 22.07 -46.65 18.83
N SER A 616 20.83 -46.39 19.28
CA SER A 616 20.00 -47.41 19.94
C SER A 616 19.57 -48.56 19.00
N VAL A 617 19.33 -48.27 17.72
CA VAL A 617 19.00 -49.25 16.68
C VAL A 617 20.23 -50.10 16.32
N VAL A 618 21.41 -49.47 16.21
CA VAL A 618 22.67 -50.18 15.95
C VAL A 618 23.03 -51.11 17.13
N ALA A 619 22.92 -50.63 18.38
CA ALA A 619 23.16 -51.42 19.56
C ALA A 619 22.20 -52.65 19.69
N ARG A 620 20.93 -52.49 19.29
CA ARG A 620 19.97 -53.62 19.21
C ARG A 620 20.34 -54.63 18.13
N ARG A 621 20.85 -54.17 16.98
CA ARG A 621 21.27 -55.04 15.89
C ARG A 621 22.50 -55.88 16.27
N ASP A 622 23.44 -55.27 16.96
CA ASP A 622 24.64 -55.95 17.44
C ASP A 622 24.33 -56.97 18.56
N SER A 623 23.36 -56.67 19.44
CA SER A 623 22.90 -57.61 20.47
C SER A 623 22.15 -58.78 19.89
N VAL A 624 21.36 -58.60 18.80
CA VAL A 624 20.69 -59.72 18.09
C VAL A 624 21.71 -60.56 17.33
N ALA A 625 22.73 -59.99 16.69
CA ALA A 625 23.80 -60.68 16.01
C ALA A 625 24.69 -61.49 16.99
N SER A 626 24.93 -60.99 18.20
CA SER A 626 25.67 -61.69 19.26
C SER A 626 24.91 -62.86 19.85
N ASN A 627 23.58 -62.79 19.94
CA ASN A 627 22.76 -63.93 20.42
C ASN A 627 22.59 -65.03 19.36
N ALA A 628 22.51 -64.67 18.06
CA ALA A 628 22.45 -65.64 16.97
C ALA A 628 23.74 -66.49 16.85
N ASN A 629 24.90 -65.97 17.24
CA ASN A 629 26.18 -66.68 17.25
C ASN A 629 26.41 -67.59 18.52
N LYS A 630 25.52 -67.45 19.53
CA LYS A 630 25.58 -68.33 20.73
C LYS A 630 24.68 -69.54 20.64
N GLU A 631 23.80 -69.64 19.67
CA GLU A 631 22.93 -70.85 19.44
C GLU A 631 23.45 -71.76 18.36
N THR A 632 24.65 -71.53 17.79
CA THR A 632 25.28 -72.35 16.76
C THR A 632 26.65 -72.94 17.19
N VAL A 633 26.93 -73.12 18.51
CA VAL A 633 28.07 -73.87 19.01
C VAL A 633 27.57 -75.03 19.89
#